data_fb12154e3cbff18d15865fe4b83c34b1
#
_entry.id   fb12154e3cbff18d15865fe4b83c34b1
#
_cell.length_a   1.000
_cell.length_b   1.000
_cell.length_c   1.000
_cell.angle_alpha   90.00
_cell.angle_beta   90.00
_cell.angle_gamma   90.00
#
_symmetry.space_group_name_H-M   'P 1'
#
loop_
_entity.id
_entity.type
_entity.pdbx_description
1 polymer ?
#
loop_
_entity_poly.entity_id
_entity_poly.type
_entity_poly.pdbx_seq_one_letter_code
_entity_poly.pdbx_strand_id
1 'polypeptide(L)'
;MGIISYVNEEIQVIRERDPAIKSNMEVFLYSSFKAILHYRIAHKLYLKKHYFLARWVSQRAVRKTGIEIHPGATIGKGLFIDHGSGVIIGETAELGDNITLYQGVTLGGTGKEQGKRHPTLRDNVMVSAGAKVLGSFTIGENSKIG
;
A
#
# COMPACT_ATOMS: atom_id res chain seq x y z
N MET A 1 15.90 7.19 -0.95
CA MET A 1 15.70 6.38 -2.18
C MET A 1 15.06 7.27 -3.24
N GLY A 2 15.60 7.26 -4.44
CA GLY A 2 15.06 8.05 -5.55
C GLY A 2 13.94 7.34 -6.30
N ILE A 3 13.24 8.06 -7.17
CA ILE A 3 12.14 7.54 -7.98
C ILE A 3 12.56 6.34 -8.83
N ILE A 4 13.74 6.39 -9.45
CA ILE A 4 14.24 5.28 -10.29
C ILE A 4 14.40 4.01 -9.46
N SER A 5 14.89 4.15 -8.23
CA SER A 5 15.04 3.01 -7.32
C SER A 5 13.68 2.40 -6.97
N TYR A 6 12.68 3.22 -6.71
CA TYR A 6 11.32 2.73 -6.47
C TYR A 6 10.71 2.02 -7.68
N VAL A 7 10.92 2.57 -8.87
CA VAL A 7 10.44 1.94 -10.11
C VAL A 7 11.06 0.57 -10.30
N ASN A 8 12.37 0.46 -10.12
CA ASN A 8 13.09 -0.82 -10.24
C ASN A 8 12.61 -1.84 -9.21
N GLU A 9 12.41 -1.40 -7.97
CA GLU A 9 11.88 -2.27 -6.91
C GLU A 9 10.50 -2.81 -7.27
N GLU A 10 9.60 -1.95 -7.74
CA GLU A 10 8.25 -2.36 -8.13
C GLU A 10 8.24 -3.32 -9.31
N ILE A 11 9.09 -3.10 -10.31
CA ILE A 11 9.24 -4.01 -11.43
C ILE A 11 9.64 -5.40 -10.93
N GLN A 12 10.63 -5.45 -10.06
CA GLN A 12 11.10 -6.72 -9.51
C GLN A 12 10.02 -7.43 -8.70
N VAL A 13 9.33 -6.71 -7.81
CA VAL A 13 8.27 -7.26 -6.96
C VAL A 13 7.15 -7.87 -7.81
N ILE A 14 6.69 -7.15 -8.83
CA ILE A 14 5.60 -7.64 -9.68
C ILE A 14 6.06 -8.87 -10.47
N ARG A 15 7.26 -8.84 -11.01
CA ARG A 15 7.81 -10.00 -11.76
C ARG A 15 7.94 -11.25 -10.91
N GLU A 16 8.30 -11.08 -9.65
CA GLU A 16 8.47 -12.23 -8.74
C GLU A 16 7.14 -12.80 -8.28
N ARG A 17 6.10 -11.98 -8.23
CA ARG A 17 4.85 -12.35 -7.57
C ARG A 17 3.67 -12.59 -8.51
N ASP A 18 3.70 -12.06 -9.71
CA ASP A 18 2.63 -12.27 -10.68
C ASP A 18 3.11 -13.15 -11.83
N PRO A 19 2.64 -14.41 -11.90
CA PRO A 19 3.01 -15.31 -12.99
C PRO A 19 2.43 -14.90 -14.34
N ALA A 20 1.47 -14.00 -14.37
CA ALA A 20 0.83 -13.58 -15.60
C ALA A 20 1.66 -12.58 -16.41
N ILE A 21 2.61 -11.91 -15.77
CA ILE A 21 3.42 -10.88 -16.45
C ILE A 21 4.35 -11.48 -17.49
N LYS A 22 4.39 -10.88 -18.66
CA LYS A 22 5.20 -11.36 -19.79
C LYS A 22 6.34 -10.42 -20.18
N SER A 23 6.24 -9.14 -19.83
CA SER A 23 7.28 -8.16 -20.12
C SER A 23 7.34 -7.08 -19.03
N ASN A 24 8.52 -6.44 -18.90
CA ASN A 24 8.69 -5.35 -17.94
C ASN A 24 7.77 -4.15 -18.23
N MET A 25 7.40 -3.96 -19.49
CA MET A 25 6.52 -2.84 -19.87
C MET A 25 5.12 -2.99 -19.31
N GLU A 26 4.64 -4.21 -19.07
CA GLU A 26 3.33 -4.46 -18.48
C GLU A 26 3.21 -3.92 -17.08
N VAL A 27 4.32 -3.77 -16.34
CA VAL A 27 4.34 -3.21 -14.98
C VAL A 27 3.68 -1.82 -14.96
N PHE A 28 3.90 -1.02 -15.99
CA PHE A 28 3.31 0.31 -16.07
C PHE A 28 1.78 0.32 -16.21
N LEU A 29 1.19 -0.83 -16.53
CA LEU A 29 -0.26 -1.00 -16.60
C LEU A 29 -0.87 -1.38 -15.25
N TYR A 30 -0.07 -1.87 -14.32
CA TYR A 30 -0.56 -2.32 -13.02
C TYR A 30 -1.01 -1.14 -12.17
N SER A 31 -2.22 -1.26 -11.62
CA SER A 31 -2.75 -0.26 -10.67
C SER A 31 -1.88 -0.16 -9.42
N SER A 32 -1.37 -1.30 -8.93
CA SER A 32 -0.48 -1.33 -7.77
C SER A 32 0.79 -0.52 -8.00
N PHE A 33 1.42 -0.65 -9.17
CA PHE A 33 2.60 0.15 -9.53
C PHE A 33 2.31 1.64 -9.41
N LYS A 34 1.23 2.09 -10.03
CA LYS A 34 0.84 3.50 -10.02
C LYS A 34 0.53 3.99 -8.60
N ALA A 35 -0.23 3.20 -7.84
CA ALA A 35 -0.64 3.56 -6.49
C ALA A 35 0.56 3.66 -5.54
N ILE A 36 1.46 2.69 -5.59
CA ILE A 36 2.63 2.66 -4.71
C ILE A 36 3.60 3.78 -5.06
N LEU A 37 3.80 4.06 -6.34
CA LEU A 37 4.66 5.17 -6.76
C LEU A 37 4.10 6.51 -6.27
N HIS A 38 2.81 6.75 -6.44
CA HIS A 38 2.15 7.95 -5.90
C HIS A 38 2.29 8.03 -4.38
N TYR A 39 2.10 6.90 -3.69
CA TYR A 39 2.28 6.85 -2.24
C TYR A 39 3.69 7.26 -1.82
N ARG A 40 4.72 6.73 -2.48
CA ARG A 40 6.11 7.09 -2.12
C ARG A 40 6.37 8.58 -2.24
N ILE A 41 5.83 9.21 -3.27
CA ILE A 41 5.92 10.66 -3.47
C ILE A 41 5.11 11.39 -2.38
N ALA A 42 3.86 11.00 -2.18
CA ALA A 42 2.97 11.61 -1.21
C ALA A 42 3.51 11.50 0.23
N HIS A 43 4.09 10.35 0.56
CA HIS A 43 4.69 10.13 1.89
C HIS A 43 5.87 11.07 2.15
N LYS A 44 6.73 11.29 1.16
CA LYS A 44 7.83 12.25 1.30
C LYS A 44 7.30 13.67 1.55
N LEU A 45 6.24 14.06 0.85
CA LEU A 45 5.59 15.35 1.06
C LEU A 45 4.98 15.44 2.46
N TYR A 46 4.34 14.37 2.90
CA TYR A 46 3.74 14.28 4.24
C TYR A 46 4.80 14.44 5.33
N LEU A 47 5.94 13.77 5.21
CA LEU A 47 7.04 13.88 6.17
C LEU A 47 7.61 15.30 6.23
N LYS A 48 7.55 16.05 5.12
CA LYS A 48 7.93 17.47 5.06
C LYS A 48 6.81 18.41 5.49
N LYS A 49 5.72 17.88 6.01
CA LYS A 49 4.53 18.62 6.49
C LYS A 49 3.76 19.36 5.40
N HIS A 50 3.96 18.99 4.13
CA HIS A 50 3.16 19.48 3.03
C HIS A 50 1.88 18.65 2.87
N TYR A 51 1.02 18.72 3.90
CA TYR A 51 -0.12 17.80 4.04
C TYR A 51 -1.15 17.93 2.92
N PHE A 52 -1.48 19.15 2.52
CA PHE A 52 -2.44 19.34 1.42
C PHE A 52 -1.94 18.71 0.14
N LEU A 53 -0.69 18.99 -0.23
CA LEU A 53 -0.09 18.46 -1.46
C LEU A 53 0.05 16.95 -1.41
N ALA A 54 0.43 16.41 -0.26
CA ALA A 54 0.50 14.96 -0.05
C ALA A 54 -0.87 14.29 -0.30
N ARG A 55 -1.93 14.86 0.27
CA ARG A 55 -3.29 14.36 0.06
C ARG A 55 -3.75 14.53 -1.37
N TRP A 56 -3.38 15.61 -2.03
CA TRP A 56 -3.71 15.82 -3.44
C TRP A 56 -3.11 14.72 -4.32
N VAL A 57 -1.84 14.38 -4.11
CA VAL A 57 -1.17 13.28 -4.82
C VAL A 57 -1.85 11.95 -4.52
N SER A 58 -2.17 11.69 -3.26
CA SER A 58 -2.87 10.48 -2.83
C SER A 58 -4.25 10.35 -3.49
N GLN A 59 -5.04 11.41 -3.51
CA GLN A 59 -6.37 11.39 -4.11
C GLN A 59 -6.32 11.26 -5.64
N ARG A 60 -5.27 11.77 -6.26
CA ARG A 60 -5.04 11.55 -7.70
C ARG A 60 -4.82 10.06 -7.99
N ALA A 61 -4.08 9.36 -7.13
CA ALA A 61 -3.88 7.93 -7.25
C ALA A 61 -5.20 7.16 -7.12
N VAL A 62 -6.05 7.53 -6.18
CA VAL A 62 -7.37 6.90 -6.00
C VAL A 62 -8.19 6.97 -7.28
N ARG A 63 -8.24 8.15 -7.89
CA ARG A 63 -9.00 8.34 -9.13
C ARG A 63 -8.46 7.49 -10.29
N LYS A 64 -7.15 7.26 -10.33
CA LYS A 64 -6.50 6.49 -11.41
C LYS A 64 -6.53 5.00 -11.18
N THR A 65 -6.54 4.56 -9.93
CA THR A 65 -6.25 3.15 -9.60
C THR A 65 -7.34 2.47 -8.79
N GLY A 66 -8.21 3.23 -8.12
CA GLY A 66 -9.15 2.68 -7.14
C GLY A 66 -8.48 2.20 -5.85
N ILE A 67 -7.19 2.53 -5.64
CA ILE A 67 -6.42 2.17 -4.44
C ILE A 67 -6.16 3.44 -3.64
N GLU A 68 -6.57 3.42 -2.37
CA GLU A 68 -6.35 4.54 -1.45
C GLU A 68 -5.27 4.18 -0.44
N ILE A 69 -4.15 4.89 -0.50
CA ILE A 69 -3.10 4.78 0.50
C ILE A 69 -2.90 6.16 1.10
N HIS A 70 -3.21 6.30 2.40
CA HIS A 70 -3.01 7.58 3.06
C HIS A 70 -1.51 7.90 3.10
N PRO A 71 -1.10 9.13 2.80
CA PRO A 71 0.33 9.47 2.75
C PRO A 71 1.05 9.36 4.10
N GLY A 72 0.31 9.36 5.20
CA GLY A 72 0.87 9.14 6.54
C GLY A 72 1.20 7.70 6.87
N ALA A 73 0.69 6.73 6.13
CA ALA A 73 1.00 5.32 6.36
C ALA A 73 2.51 5.06 6.22
N THR A 74 3.02 4.11 7.01
CA THR A 74 4.42 3.68 6.95
C THR A 74 4.48 2.31 6.30
N ILE A 75 5.18 2.20 5.17
CA ILE A 75 5.24 0.98 4.38
C ILE A 75 6.69 0.64 4.06
N GLY A 76 7.09 -0.59 4.39
CA GLY A 76 8.41 -1.12 4.09
C GLY A 76 8.60 -1.44 2.60
N LYS A 77 9.51 -2.35 2.30
CA LYS A 77 9.87 -2.78 0.95
C LYS A 77 8.99 -3.93 0.49
N GLY A 78 8.79 -4.04 -0.81
CA GLY A 78 8.20 -5.23 -1.41
C GLY A 78 6.68 -5.34 -1.24
N LEU A 79 5.98 -4.26 -1.00
CA LEU A 79 4.51 -4.29 -1.00
C LEU A 79 4.00 -4.69 -2.38
N PHE A 80 3.15 -5.71 -2.41
CA PHE A 80 2.46 -6.15 -3.63
C PHE A 80 0.96 -6.09 -3.39
N ILE A 81 0.26 -5.36 -4.26
CA ILE A 81 -1.21 -5.28 -4.24
C ILE A 81 -1.71 -5.94 -5.52
N ASP A 82 -2.32 -7.10 -5.38
CA ASP A 82 -2.84 -7.86 -6.52
C ASP A 82 -4.28 -7.39 -6.83
N HIS A 83 -4.55 -7.11 -8.10
CA HIS A 83 -5.76 -6.46 -8.59
C HIS A 83 -5.96 -5.06 -8.02
N GLY A 84 -6.27 -4.93 -6.77
CA GLY A 84 -6.17 -3.70 -6.00
C GLY A 84 -7.45 -2.87 -5.88
N SER A 85 -8.47 -3.10 -6.70
CA SER A 85 -9.71 -2.31 -6.61
C SER A 85 -10.28 -2.29 -5.19
N GLY A 86 -10.47 -1.09 -4.64
CA GLY A 86 -11.08 -0.91 -3.34
C GLY A 86 -10.16 -1.15 -2.14
N VAL A 87 -8.85 -1.31 -2.37
CA VAL A 87 -7.88 -1.37 -1.26
C VAL A 87 -7.79 -0.02 -0.58
N ILE A 88 -7.86 -0.02 0.75
CA ILE A 88 -7.74 1.18 1.58
C ILE A 88 -6.70 0.94 2.67
N ILE A 89 -5.69 1.80 2.74
CA ILE A 89 -4.66 1.78 3.78
C ILE A 89 -4.72 3.13 4.52
N GLY A 90 -5.08 3.08 5.80
CA GLY A 90 -5.31 4.28 6.62
C GLY A 90 -4.05 4.97 7.11
N GLU A 91 -4.22 6.16 7.64
CA GLU A 91 -3.15 7.10 8.01
C GLU A 91 -2.07 6.52 8.92
N THR A 92 -2.46 5.78 9.95
CA THR A 92 -1.52 5.26 10.96
C THR A 92 -1.19 3.78 10.76
N ALA A 93 -1.56 3.21 9.62
CA ALA A 93 -1.19 1.84 9.28
C ALA A 93 0.33 1.71 9.14
N GLU A 94 0.86 0.60 9.64
CA GLU A 94 2.27 0.27 9.52
C GLU A 94 2.40 -1.10 8.86
N LEU A 95 3.07 -1.14 7.73
CA LEU A 95 3.31 -2.36 6.98
C LEU A 95 4.82 -2.63 6.93
N GLY A 96 5.21 -3.83 7.34
CA GLY A 96 6.58 -4.31 7.23
C GLY A 96 6.98 -4.61 5.79
N ASP A 97 7.96 -5.49 5.62
CA ASP A 97 8.45 -5.86 4.30
C ASP A 97 7.67 -7.03 3.71
N ASN A 98 7.58 -7.06 2.38
CA ASN A 98 6.98 -8.17 1.62
C ASN A 98 5.52 -8.46 1.97
N ILE A 99 4.74 -7.43 2.18
CA ILE A 99 3.29 -7.54 2.42
C ILE A 99 2.58 -7.80 1.10
N THR A 100 1.58 -8.67 1.12
CA THR A 100 0.70 -8.93 -0.04
C THR A 100 -0.73 -8.61 0.35
N LEU A 101 -1.38 -7.75 -0.43
CA LEU A 101 -2.80 -7.40 -0.26
C LEU A 101 -3.55 -7.70 -1.55
N TYR A 102 -4.77 -8.20 -1.42
CA TYR A 102 -5.68 -8.42 -2.54
C TYR A 102 -6.74 -7.33 -2.59
N GLN A 103 -7.54 -7.34 -3.66
CA GLN A 103 -8.59 -6.34 -3.85
C GLN A 103 -9.58 -6.30 -2.68
N GLY A 104 -10.13 -5.13 -2.40
CA GLY A 104 -11.14 -4.94 -1.38
C GLY A 104 -10.64 -4.99 0.06
N VAL A 105 -9.33 -5.14 0.28
CA VAL A 105 -8.75 -5.13 1.63
C VAL A 105 -8.82 -3.74 2.22
N THR A 106 -9.27 -3.65 3.48
CA THR A 106 -9.27 -2.41 4.23
C THR A 106 -8.39 -2.56 5.48
N LEU A 107 -7.38 -1.72 5.59
CA LEU A 107 -6.60 -1.56 6.82
C LEU A 107 -7.06 -0.26 7.46
N GLY A 108 -8.07 -0.36 8.32
CA GLY A 108 -8.83 0.79 8.80
C GLY A 108 -8.84 0.94 10.30
N GLY A 109 -9.45 2.04 10.75
CA GLY A 109 -9.73 2.31 12.15
C GLY A 109 -11.16 1.97 12.50
N THR A 110 -11.48 2.03 13.79
CA THR A 110 -12.84 1.80 14.29
C THR A 110 -13.66 3.10 14.39
N GLY A 111 -13.08 4.23 14.01
CA GLY A 111 -13.79 5.47 13.67
C GLY A 111 -13.63 6.64 14.62
N LYS A 112 -13.30 6.43 15.89
CA LYS A 112 -13.33 7.52 16.87
C LYS A 112 -12.01 7.84 17.56
N GLU A 113 -11.02 6.96 17.48
CA GLU A 113 -9.74 7.22 18.14
C GLU A 113 -8.87 8.19 17.34
N GLN A 114 -8.08 8.97 18.05
CA GLN A 114 -6.99 9.76 17.50
C GLN A 114 -5.66 9.03 17.75
N GLY A 115 -4.61 9.41 17.03
CA GLY A 115 -3.33 8.74 17.13
C GLY A 115 -3.31 7.41 16.40
N LYS A 116 -2.61 6.42 16.93
CA LYS A 116 -2.50 5.09 16.32
C LYS A 116 -3.86 4.38 16.38
N ARG A 117 -4.49 4.19 15.23
CA ARG A 117 -5.84 3.62 15.11
C ARG A 117 -5.99 2.60 13.98
N HIS A 118 -4.94 2.39 13.20
CA HIS A 118 -4.91 1.44 12.09
C HIS A 118 -3.97 0.28 12.40
N PRO A 119 -4.15 -0.88 11.76
CA PRO A 119 -3.35 -2.06 12.09
C PRO A 119 -1.88 -1.94 11.71
N THR A 120 -1.07 -2.75 12.38
CA THR A 120 0.32 -2.99 12.05
C THR A 120 0.45 -4.40 11.49
N LEU A 121 1.00 -4.54 10.30
CA LEU A 121 1.31 -5.83 9.69
C LEU A 121 2.82 -6.03 9.71
N ARG A 122 3.25 -7.14 10.33
CA ARG A 122 4.67 -7.50 10.33
C ARG A 122 5.07 -8.11 8.98
N ASP A 123 6.33 -8.47 8.83
CA ASP A 123 6.87 -8.94 7.55
C ASP A 123 6.16 -10.18 7.01
N ASN A 124 6.05 -10.26 5.70
CA ASN A 124 5.51 -11.41 4.98
C ASN A 124 4.04 -11.73 5.30
N VAL A 125 3.27 -10.76 5.78
CA VAL A 125 1.83 -10.93 6.00
C VAL A 125 1.08 -10.86 4.68
N MET A 126 0.11 -11.74 4.50
CA MET A 126 -0.80 -11.73 3.35
C MET A 126 -2.23 -11.51 3.86
N VAL A 127 -2.94 -10.60 3.21
CA VAL A 127 -4.35 -10.32 3.51
C VAL A 127 -5.18 -10.60 2.26
N SER A 128 -6.10 -11.55 2.39
CA SER A 128 -6.92 -12.05 1.28
C SER A 128 -7.99 -11.06 0.85
N ALA A 129 -8.57 -11.31 -0.32
CA ALA A 129 -9.56 -10.45 -0.95
C ALA A 129 -10.73 -10.13 -0.02
N GLY A 130 -11.07 -8.86 0.08
CA GLY A 130 -12.22 -8.37 0.82
C GLY A 130 -12.07 -8.33 2.33
N ALA A 131 -10.95 -8.77 2.91
CA ALA A 131 -10.75 -8.76 4.36
C ALA A 131 -10.71 -7.34 4.92
N LYS A 132 -11.38 -7.15 6.05
CA LYS A 132 -11.40 -5.87 6.77
C LYS A 132 -10.64 -6.03 8.07
N VAL A 133 -9.49 -5.38 8.18
CA VAL A 133 -8.64 -5.39 9.36
C VAL A 133 -8.77 -4.04 10.02
N LEU A 134 -9.47 -3.98 11.15
CA LEU A 134 -9.88 -2.71 11.76
C LEU A 134 -9.36 -2.61 13.18
N GLY A 135 -8.64 -1.53 13.47
CA GLY A 135 -8.13 -1.23 14.80
C GLY A 135 -6.61 -1.25 14.89
N SER A 136 -6.10 -0.80 16.03
CA SER A 136 -4.67 -0.56 16.24
C SER A 136 -3.93 -1.78 16.82
N PHE A 137 -4.21 -2.96 16.32
CA PHE A 137 -3.52 -4.18 16.75
C PHE A 137 -2.47 -4.63 15.74
N THR A 138 -1.62 -5.55 16.16
CA THR A 138 -0.52 -6.06 15.34
C THR A 138 -0.82 -7.46 14.83
N ILE A 139 -0.61 -7.69 13.54
CA ILE A 139 -0.63 -9.02 12.93
C ILE A 139 0.81 -9.48 12.80
N GLY A 140 1.11 -10.65 13.37
CA GLY A 140 2.46 -11.20 13.44
C GLY A 140 3.01 -11.64 12.10
N GLU A 141 4.33 -11.80 12.03
CA GLU A 141 5.04 -12.23 10.82
C GLU A 141 4.45 -13.51 10.22
N ASN A 142 4.49 -13.58 8.90
CA ASN A 142 4.11 -14.75 8.11
C ASN A 142 2.65 -15.17 8.27
N SER A 143 1.81 -14.31 8.86
CA SER A 143 0.37 -14.58 9.00
C SER A 143 -0.35 -14.45 7.67
N LYS A 144 -1.38 -15.27 7.50
CA LYS A 144 -2.30 -15.19 6.36
C LYS A 144 -3.71 -14.95 6.89
N ILE A 145 -4.35 -13.90 6.39
CA ILE A 145 -5.72 -13.54 6.76
C ILE A 145 -6.63 -13.93 5.60
N GLY A 146 -7.55 -14.83 5.87
CA GLY A 146 -8.53 -15.29 4.90
C GLY A 146 -9.84 -14.53 4.93
#